data_6c9e7f985640348b0e276b3b760e6753
#
_entry.id   6c9e7f985640348b0e276b3b760e6753
#
_cell.length_a   1.000
_cell.length_b   1.000
_cell.length_c   1.000
_cell.angle_alpha   90.00
_cell.angle_beta   90.00
_cell.angle_gamma   90.00
#
_symmetry.space_group_name_H-M   'P 1'
#
loop_
_entity.id
_entity.type
_entity.pdbx_description
1 polymer ?
#
loop_
_entity_poly.entity_id
_entity_poly.type
_entity_poly.pdbx_seq_one_letter_code
_entity_poly.pdbx_strand_id
1 'polypeptide(L)'
;LNYLDNDNNKRNAPNENLARELLELFTLGEGNYDEHTVKEAARALTGYRTNELRDLSFEISPWDQDRGLKNILGSWGFHDGDDLIDLILEQPSASEFITRKFWRHYVSEFQYNETEIQAISSLFRTSNYDIKTLLKATLQTPHFWDPKARGAIIKSPVDLIIGTIRTTGILPTTWRGIPWQLSML
;
A
#
# COMPACT_ATOMS: atom_id res chain seq x y z
N LEU A 1 11.59 4.70 2.34
CA LEU A 1 11.72 5.97 3.09
C LEU A 1 12.34 7.04 2.20
N ASN A 2 13.49 6.78 1.58
CA ASN A 2 14.20 7.75 0.74
C ASN A 2 13.32 8.25 -0.44
N TYR A 3 12.63 7.38 -1.17
CA TYR A 3 11.76 7.75 -2.30
C TYR A 3 10.61 8.71 -1.89
N LEU A 4 10.13 8.62 -0.66
CA LEU A 4 9.06 9.47 -0.12
C LEU A 4 9.60 10.56 0.83
N ASP A 5 10.88 10.89 0.74
CA ASP A 5 11.56 11.95 1.49
C ASP A 5 11.46 11.87 3.01
N ASN A 6 11.15 10.70 3.57
CA ASN A 6 10.99 10.58 5.01
C ASN A 6 12.31 10.71 5.78
N ASP A 7 13.46 10.53 5.13
CA ASP A 7 14.77 10.80 5.73
C ASP A 7 14.95 12.29 6.10
N ASN A 8 14.14 13.17 5.49
CA ASN A 8 14.06 14.61 5.81
C ASN A 8 12.95 14.94 6.82
N ASN A 9 12.17 13.95 7.28
CA ASN A 9 11.06 14.16 8.21
C ASN A 9 11.58 14.29 9.66
N LYS A 10 11.61 15.52 10.17
CA LYS A 10 12.20 15.86 11.47
C LYS A 10 11.21 16.59 12.35
N ARG A 11 11.36 16.46 13.66
CA ARG A 11 10.53 17.11 14.69
C ARG A 11 10.23 18.58 14.43
N ASN A 12 11.23 19.34 13.97
CA ASN A 12 11.11 20.79 13.75
C ASN A 12 10.65 21.16 12.32
N ALA A 13 10.59 20.18 11.43
CA ALA A 13 10.17 20.32 10.04
C ALA A 13 9.54 19.00 9.54
N PRO A 14 8.32 18.66 10.01
CA PRO A 14 7.65 17.44 9.57
C PRO A 14 7.42 17.46 8.06
N ASN A 15 7.69 16.33 7.40
CA ASN A 15 7.45 16.12 5.98
C ASN A 15 6.24 15.17 5.83
N GLU A 16 5.20 15.65 5.16
CA GLU A 16 3.92 14.96 5.02
C GLU A 16 3.91 13.89 3.92
N ASN A 17 4.94 13.81 3.09
CA ASN A 17 4.90 13.02 1.87
C ASN A 17 4.63 11.54 2.14
N LEU A 18 5.46 10.90 2.99
CA LEU A 18 5.25 9.50 3.37
C LEU A 18 3.89 9.29 4.07
N ALA A 19 3.50 10.19 4.98
CA ALA A 19 2.24 10.08 5.71
C ALA A 19 1.04 10.12 4.76
N ARG A 20 1.04 11.04 3.80
CA ARG A 20 -0.03 11.16 2.80
C ARG A 20 -0.12 9.92 1.93
N GLU A 21 0.99 9.46 1.37
CA GLU A 21 1.02 8.25 0.56
C GLU A 21 0.62 6.99 1.34
N LEU A 22 1.03 6.88 2.60
CA LEU A 22 0.64 5.78 3.48
C LEU A 22 -0.88 5.73 3.66
N LEU A 23 -1.51 6.86 3.95
CA LEU A 23 -2.95 6.94 4.17
C LEU A 23 -3.73 6.77 2.85
N GLU A 24 -3.30 7.42 1.78
CA GLU A 24 -4.02 7.49 0.52
C GLU A 24 -3.83 6.25 -0.35
N LEU A 25 -2.56 5.90 -0.67
CA LEU A 25 -2.27 4.88 -1.65
C LEU A 25 -2.08 3.49 -1.06
N PHE A 26 -1.75 3.38 0.22
CA PHE A 26 -1.37 2.09 0.79
C PHE A 26 -2.38 1.52 1.77
N THR A 27 -3.21 2.36 2.42
CA THR A 27 -4.02 1.87 3.55
C THR A 27 -5.49 2.25 3.55
N LEU A 28 -5.84 3.53 3.60
CA LEU A 28 -7.23 3.97 3.80
C LEU A 28 -7.94 4.36 2.51
N GLY A 29 -7.21 4.94 1.56
CA GLY A 29 -7.79 5.56 0.37
C GLY A 29 -8.30 6.97 0.62
N GLU A 30 -8.43 7.75 -0.46
CA GLU A 30 -8.90 9.12 -0.44
C GLU A 30 -10.29 9.25 0.24
N GLY A 31 -10.47 10.34 1.01
CA GLY A 31 -11.76 10.64 1.67
C GLY A 31 -11.98 9.97 3.03
N ASN A 32 -11.08 9.09 3.49
CA ASN A 32 -11.20 8.39 4.78
C ASN A 32 -10.33 9.01 5.89
N TYR A 33 -9.72 10.15 5.64
CA TYR A 33 -8.92 10.93 6.58
C TYR A 33 -8.95 12.41 6.17
N ASP A 34 -8.50 13.30 7.05
CA ASP A 34 -8.40 14.74 6.82
C ASP A 34 -6.94 15.23 6.81
N GLU A 35 -6.73 16.47 6.41
CA GLU A 35 -5.42 17.11 6.39
C GLU A 35 -4.78 17.22 7.80
N HIS A 36 -5.59 17.28 8.85
CA HIS A 36 -5.08 17.26 10.21
C HIS A 36 -4.44 15.90 10.51
N THR A 37 -5.10 14.81 10.14
CA THR A 37 -4.59 13.45 10.30
C THR A 37 -3.26 13.27 9.55
N VAL A 38 -3.13 13.81 8.32
CA VAL A 38 -1.86 13.74 7.56
C VAL A 38 -0.72 14.41 8.32
N LYS A 39 -0.95 15.61 8.85
CA LYS A 39 0.06 16.35 9.63
C LYS A 39 0.46 15.61 10.90
N GLU A 40 -0.49 15.08 11.63
CA GLU A 40 -0.24 14.34 12.86
C GLU A 40 0.46 12.99 12.59
N ALA A 41 0.09 12.30 11.49
CA ALA A 41 0.77 11.10 11.02
C ALA A 41 2.22 11.41 10.60
N ALA A 42 2.46 12.52 9.89
CA ALA A 42 3.81 12.97 9.56
C ALA A 42 4.67 13.21 10.83
N ARG A 43 4.07 13.81 11.88
CA ARG A 43 4.73 13.97 13.18
C ARG A 43 5.07 12.63 13.85
N ALA A 44 4.18 11.63 13.73
CA ALA A 44 4.43 10.28 14.26
C ALA A 44 5.59 9.57 13.54
N LEU A 45 5.76 9.84 12.23
CA LEU A 45 6.82 9.28 11.39
C LEU A 45 8.14 10.07 11.42
N THR A 46 8.24 11.11 12.24
CA THR A 46 9.49 11.87 12.38
C THR A 46 10.63 11.03 12.96
N GLY A 47 11.82 11.21 12.43
CA GLY A 47 13.02 10.50 12.89
C GLY A 47 13.18 9.09 12.33
N TYR A 48 12.22 8.57 11.58
CA TYR A 48 12.35 7.30 10.86
C TYR A 48 13.18 7.53 9.59
N ARG A 49 14.32 6.86 9.45
CA ARG A 49 15.22 7.08 8.34
C ARG A 49 15.98 5.82 7.91
N THR A 50 16.61 5.90 6.76
CA THR A 50 17.49 4.88 6.20
C THR A 50 18.95 5.22 6.54
N ASN A 51 19.72 4.28 7.05
CA ASN A 51 21.14 4.46 7.24
C ASN A 51 21.90 4.19 5.94
N GLU A 52 22.11 5.23 5.14
CA GLU A 52 22.77 5.13 3.83
C GLU A 52 24.27 4.75 3.93
N LEU A 53 24.91 5.04 5.07
CA LEU A 53 26.35 4.82 5.25
C LEU A 53 26.71 3.38 5.61
N ARG A 54 25.75 2.55 6.01
CA ARG A 54 26.06 1.19 6.48
C ARG A 54 25.52 0.10 5.56
N ASP A 55 24.24 0.02 5.35
CA ASP A 55 23.63 -1.11 4.60
C ASP A 55 22.19 -0.85 4.19
N LEU A 56 21.79 0.42 4.16
CA LEU A 56 20.41 0.83 3.95
C LEU A 56 19.46 0.30 5.04
N SER A 57 19.99 -0.01 6.23
CA SER A 57 19.18 -0.44 7.35
C SER A 57 18.27 0.66 7.86
N PHE A 58 17.11 0.26 8.36
CA PHE A 58 16.20 1.16 9.06
C PHE A 58 16.78 1.59 10.41
N GLU A 59 16.66 2.88 10.72
CA GLU A 59 16.97 3.40 12.04
C GLU A 59 15.99 4.48 12.49
N ILE A 60 15.87 4.68 13.79
CA ILE A 60 15.11 5.77 14.39
C ILE A 60 16.09 6.73 15.04
N SER A 61 16.06 8.01 14.59
CA SER A 61 16.83 9.09 15.23
C SER A 61 16.05 9.68 16.40
N PRO A 62 16.44 9.43 17.67
CA PRO A 62 15.70 9.96 18.82
C PRO A 62 15.68 11.49 18.91
N TRP A 63 16.65 12.15 18.29
CA TRP A 63 16.78 13.61 18.27
C TRP A 63 15.83 14.28 17.28
N ASP A 64 15.51 13.57 16.21
CA ASP A 64 14.62 14.04 15.15
C ASP A 64 13.15 13.63 15.39
N GLN A 65 12.88 12.79 16.39
CA GLN A 65 11.55 12.26 16.70
C GLN A 65 10.69 13.29 17.46
N ASP A 66 9.47 13.53 17.00
CA ASP A 66 8.45 14.28 17.73
C ASP A 66 7.71 13.35 18.71
N ARG A 67 7.96 13.56 19.99
CA ARG A 67 7.36 12.81 21.10
C ARG A 67 6.18 13.54 21.74
N GLY A 68 5.69 14.61 21.11
CA GLY A 68 4.55 15.38 21.61
C GLY A 68 3.23 14.63 21.46
N LEU A 69 2.21 15.16 22.15
CA LEU A 69 0.83 14.70 22.03
C LEU A 69 0.35 14.91 20.58
N LYS A 70 -0.35 13.93 20.03
CA LYS A 70 -0.90 13.92 18.67
C LYS A 70 -2.36 13.48 18.68
N ASN A 71 -3.11 13.90 17.67
CA ASN A 71 -4.46 13.39 17.41
C ASN A 71 -4.51 12.76 16.03
N ILE A 72 -4.48 11.43 15.97
CA ILE A 72 -4.48 10.67 14.72
C ILE A 72 -5.78 9.89 14.63
N LEU A 73 -6.55 10.12 13.57
CA LEU A 73 -7.85 9.45 13.33
C LEU A 73 -8.80 9.51 14.54
N GLY A 74 -8.75 10.63 15.28
CA GLY A 74 -9.57 10.85 16.48
C GLY A 74 -8.98 10.29 17.78
N SER A 75 -7.86 9.57 17.72
CA SER A 75 -7.16 9.05 18.88
C SER A 75 -6.11 10.04 19.38
N TRP A 76 -6.22 10.44 20.67
CA TRP A 76 -5.24 11.30 21.32
C TRP A 76 -4.19 10.46 22.06
N GLY A 77 -2.92 10.70 21.78
CA GLY A 77 -1.83 9.99 22.46
C GLY A 77 -0.44 10.49 22.04
N PHE A 78 0.58 9.91 22.66
CA PHE A 78 1.99 10.13 22.31
C PHE A 78 2.42 9.18 21.20
N HIS A 79 1.60 9.08 20.17
CA HIS A 79 1.73 8.12 19.09
C HIS A 79 3.05 8.24 18.34
N ASP A 80 3.66 7.10 18.07
CA ASP A 80 4.79 6.93 17.15
C ASP A 80 4.36 6.26 15.83
N GLY A 81 5.33 5.80 15.04
CA GLY A 81 5.02 5.16 13.74
C GLY A 81 4.34 3.80 13.87
N ASP A 82 4.64 3.04 14.92
CA ASP A 82 4.00 1.74 15.16
C ASP A 82 2.56 1.94 15.62
N ASP A 83 2.32 2.87 16.55
CA ASP A 83 0.97 3.27 16.96
C ASP A 83 0.14 3.79 15.79
N LEU A 84 0.76 4.55 14.86
CA LEU A 84 0.08 5.03 13.65
C LEU A 84 -0.44 3.87 12.80
N ILE A 85 0.37 2.82 12.61
CA ILE A 85 -0.05 1.64 11.85
C ILE A 85 -1.21 0.93 12.55
N ASP A 86 -1.15 0.76 13.86
CA ASP A 86 -2.23 0.13 14.63
C ASP A 86 -3.53 0.93 14.49
N LEU A 87 -3.49 2.25 14.64
CA LEU A 87 -4.65 3.14 14.45
C LEU A 87 -5.24 3.08 13.03
N ILE A 88 -4.40 2.97 12.02
CA ILE A 88 -4.82 2.77 10.62
C ILE A 88 -5.56 1.43 10.48
N LEU A 89 -5.02 0.35 11.02
CA LEU A 89 -5.62 -0.99 10.91
C LEU A 89 -6.91 -1.13 11.72
N GLU A 90 -7.13 -0.30 12.72
CA GLU A 90 -8.42 -0.20 13.42
C GLU A 90 -9.54 0.37 12.54
N GLN A 91 -9.22 1.14 11.50
CA GLN A 91 -10.21 1.74 10.61
C GLN A 91 -10.86 0.68 9.71
N PRO A 92 -12.19 0.63 9.61
CA PRO A 92 -12.88 -0.27 8.67
C PRO A 92 -12.44 -0.08 7.22
N SER A 93 -12.14 1.17 6.83
CA SER A 93 -11.67 1.53 5.48
C SER A 93 -10.35 0.84 5.11
N ALA A 94 -9.47 0.53 6.06
CA ALA A 94 -8.21 -0.15 5.79
C ALA A 94 -8.43 -1.54 5.18
N SER A 95 -9.26 -2.37 5.82
CA SER A 95 -9.56 -3.70 5.31
C SER A 95 -10.31 -3.67 3.98
N GLU A 96 -11.24 -2.71 3.83
CA GLU A 96 -12.00 -2.55 2.60
C GLU A 96 -11.10 -2.10 1.42
N PHE A 97 -10.23 -1.12 1.64
CA PHE A 97 -9.31 -0.62 0.63
C PHE A 97 -8.37 -1.72 0.11
N ILE A 98 -7.77 -2.49 1.01
CA ILE A 98 -6.89 -3.60 0.62
C ILE A 98 -7.68 -4.69 -0.09
N THR A 99 -8.90 -5.03 0.37
CA THR A 99 -9.77 -6.01 -0.29
C THR A 99 -10.13 -5.55 -1.71
N ARG A 100 -10.44 -4.27 -1.93
CA ARG A 100 -10.71 -3.73 -3.27
C ARG A 100 -9.50 -3.82 -4.19
N LYS A 101 -8.28 -3.62 -3.68
CA LYS A 101 -7.05 -3.83 -4.44
C LYS A 101 -6.88 -5.29 -4.85
N PHE A 102 -7.16 -6.23 -3.95
CA PHE A 102 -7.14 -7.67 -4.27
C PHE A 102 -8.20 -8.02 -5.31
N TRP A 103 -9.42 -7.50 -5.14
CA TRP A 103 -10.49 -7.69 -6.12
C TRP A 103 -10.09 -7.20 -7.51
N ARG A 104 -9.60 -5.97 -7.60
CA ARG A 104 -9.12 -5.37 -8.83
C ARG A 104 -8.02 -6.19 -9.51
N HIS A 105 -7.12 -6.75 -8.70
CA HIS A 105 -5.97 -7.50 -9.20
C HIS A 105 -6.32 -8.92 -9.65
N TYR A 106 -7.24 -9.60 -8.95
CA TYR A 106 -7.52 -11.02 -9.19
C TYR A 106 -8.85 -11.30 -9.86
N VAL A 107 -9.85 -10.45 -9.68
CA VAL A 107 -11.23 -10.70 -10.13
C VAL A 107 -11.59 -9.82 -11.31
N SER A 108 -11.71 -8.51 -11.10
CA SER A 108 -12.10 -7.57 -12.16
C SER A 108 -11.69 -6.14 -11.81
N GLU A 109 -11.19 -5.42 -12.83
CA GLU A 109 -10.87 -4.01 -12.71
C GLU A 109 -12.13 -3.10 -12.79
N PHE A 110 -13.17 -3.55 -13.48
CA PHE A 110 -14.33 -2.72 -13.83
C PHE A 110 -15.64 -3.19 -13.21
N GLN A 111 -15.71 -4.40 -12.71
CA GLN A 111 -16.91 -4.98 -12.13
C GLN A 111 -16.68 -5.27 -10.65
N TYR A 112 -17.41 -4.58 -9.79
CA TYR A 112 -17.34 -4.74 -8.35
C TYR A 112 -18.64 -5.35 -7.83
N ASN A 113 -18.53 -6.37 -6.99
CA ASN A 113 -19.64 -6.89 -6.20
C ASN A 113 -19.48 -6.41 -4.75
N GLU A 114 -20.17 -5.34 -4.40
CA GLU A 114 -20.05 -4.70 -3.10
C GLU A 114 -20.36 -5.67 -1.95
N THR A 115 -21.34 -6.54 -2.12
CA THR A 115 -21.70 -7.52 -1.08
C THR A 115 -20.58 -8.51 -0.80
N GLU A 116 -19.94 -9.04 -1.86
CA GLU A 116 -18.79 -9.95 -1.72
C GLU A 116 -17.58 -9.22 -1.13
N ILE A 117 -17.30 -8.00 -1.61
CA ILE A 117 -16.19 -7.19 -1.11
C ILE A 117 -16.35 -6.90 0.38
N GLN A 118 -17.53 -6.51 0.83
CA GLN A 118 -17.79 -6.24 2.26
C GLN A 118 -17.64 -7.51 3.11
N ALA A 119 -18.13 -8.65 2.63
CA ALA A 119 -17.97 -9.92 3.33
C ALA A 119 -16.48 -10.33 3.46
N ILE A 120 -15.71 -10.21 2.38
CA ILE A 120 -14.27 -10.50 2.37
C ILE A 120 -13.51 -9.53 3.29
N SER A 121 -13.82 -8.23 3.21
CA SER A 121 -13.21 -7.18 4.02
C SER A 121 -13.42 -7.46 5.52
N SER A 122 -14.64 -7.81 5.92
CA SER A 122 -14.97 -8.18 7.29
C SER A 122 -14.20 -9.43 7.75
N LEU A 123 -14.11 -10.45 6.91
CA LEU A 123 -13.35 -11.66 7.19
C LEU A 123 -11.86 -11.36 7.31
N PHE A 124 -11.30 -10.54 6.43
CA PHE A 124 -9.90 -10.12 6.43
C PHE A 124 -9.55 -9.39 7.73
N ARG A 125 -10.39 -8.43 8.14
CA ARG A 125 -10.23 -7.69 9.39
C ARG A 125 -10.28 -8.61 10.61
N THR A 126 -11.28 -9.52 10.69
CA THR A 126 -11.43 -10.43 11.83
C THR A 126 -10.36 -11.52 11.89
N SER A 127 -9.69 -11.79 10.78
CA SER A 127 -8.52 -12.70 10.73
C SER A 127 -7.21 -12.01 11.14
N ASN A 128 -7.27 -10.81 11.71
CA ASN A 128 -6.10 -9.99 12.02
C ASN A 128 -5.23 -9.72 10.79
N TYR A 129 -5.87 -9.36 9.69
CA TYR A 129 -5.23 -9.00 8.42
C TYR A 129 -4.36 -10.13 7.82
N ASP A 130 -4.80 -11.39 7.98
CA ASP A 130 -4.13 -12.53 7.34
C ASP A 130 -4.33 -12.52 5.83
N ILE A 131 -3.27 -12.23 5.09
CA ILE A 131 -3.27 -12.15 3.62
C ILE A 131 -3.67 -13.48 2.96
N LYS A 132 -3.33 -14.61 3.56
CA LYS A 132 -3.72 -15.92 3.04
C LYS A 132 -5.24 -16.11 3.10
N THR A 133 -5.86 -15.66 4.18
CA THR A 133 -7.32 -15.66 4.36
C THR A 133 -7.98 -14.74 3.34
N LEU A 134 -7.45 -13.53 3.13
CA LEU A 134 -7.93 -12.59 2.13
C LEU A 134 -7.87 -13.20 0.72
N LEU A 135 -6.72 -13.72 0.32
CA LEU A 135 -6.54 -14.33 -1.00
C LEU A 135 -7.50 -15.52 -1.21
N LYS A 136 -7.57 -16.42 -0.22
CA LYS A 136 -8.46 -17.58 -0.28
C LYS A 136 -9.93 -17.17 -0.42
N ALA A 137 -10.39 -16.21 0.38
CA ALA A 137 -11.75 -15.70 0.31
C ALA A 137 -12.05 -15.08 -1.07
N THR A 138 -11.14 -14.27 -1.60
CA THR A 138 -11.27 -13.65 -2.94
C THR A 138 -11.41 -14.71 -4.04
N LEU A 139 -10.55 -15.72 -4.05
CA LEU A 139 -10.56 -16.78 -5.06
C LEU A 139 -11.75 -17.76 -4.92
N GLN A 140 -12.43 -17.77 -3.78
CA GLN A 140 -13.61 -18.62 -3.53
C GLN A 140 -14.93 -17.92 -3.83
N THR A 141 -14.92 -16.64 -4.22
CA THR A 141 -16.15 -15.92 -4.56
C THR A 141 -16.81 -16.51 -5.82
N PRO A 142 -18.13 -16.56 -5.89
CA PRO A 142 -18.85 -16.91 -7.12
C PRO A 142 -18.45 -16.03 -8.30
N HIS A 143 -18.21 -14.73 -8.05
CA HIS A 143 -17.83 -13.77 -9.07
C HIS A 143 -16.49 -14.08 -9.74
N PHE A 144 -15.51 -14.58 -9.00
CA PHE A 144 -14.21 -15.00 -9.55
C PHE A 144 -14.37 -16.12 -10.59
N TRP A 145 -15.34 -17.02 -10.39
CA TRP A 145 -15.60 -18.16 -11.27
C TRP A 145 -16.66 -17.87 -12.35
N ASP A 146 -17.27 -16.68 -12.34
CA ASP A 146 -18.23 -16.30 -13.37
C ASP A 146 -17.53 -16.28 -14.75
N PRO A 147 -18.11 -16.93 -15.78
CA PRO A 147 -17.58 -16.87 -17.14
C PRO A 147 -17.36 -15.45 -17.66
N LYS A 148 -18.14 -14.48 -17.19
CA LYS A 148 -18.00 -13.06 -17.54
C LYS A 148 -16.75 -12.40 -16.95
N ALA A 149 -16.20 -12.94 -15.88
CA ALA A 149 -14.95 -12.45 -15.27
C ALA A 149 -13.71 -12.93 -16.04
N ARG A 150 -13.85 -13.90 -16.95
CA ARG A 150 -12.72 -14.38 -17.75
C ARG A 150 -12.26 -13.30 -18.74
N GLY A 151 -10.97 -12.96 -18.66
CA GLY A 151 -10.36 -11.92 -19.50
C GLY A 151 -10.78 -10.50 -19.11
N ALA A 152 -11.36 -10.29 -17.93
CA ALA A 152 -11.74 -8.97 -17.45
C ALA A 152 -10.54 -8.12 -16.95
N ILE A 153 -9.38 -8.75 -16.72
CA ILE A 153 -8.18 -8.06 -16.28
C ILE A 153 -7.34 -7.68 -17.51
N ILE A 154 -7.11 -6.39 -17.65
CA ILE A 154 -6.23 -5.87 -18.70
C ILE A 154 -4.78 -5.97 -18.22
N LYS A 155 -3.94 -6.63 -19.01
CA LYS A 155 -2.51 -6.75 -18.71
C LYS A 155 -1.84 -5.38 -18.80
N SER A 156 -1.05 -5.05 -17.79
CA SER A 156 -0.14 -3.90 -17.89
C SER A 156 0.91 -4.15 -18.99
N PRO A 157 1.57 -3.11 -19.52
CA PRO A 157 2.68 -3.30 -20.46
C PRO A 157 3.78 -4.24 -19.92
N VAL A 158 4.07 -4.17 -18.63
CA VAL A 158 5.05 -5.05 -17.98
C VAL A 158 4.55 -6.49 -17.95
N ASP A 159 3.30 -6.73 -17.54
CA ASP A 159 2.68 -8.07 -17.53
C ASP A 159 2.67 -8.69 -18.94
N LEU A 160 2.38 -7.87 -19.96
CA LEU A 160 2.35 -8.33 -21.34
C LEU A 160 3.75 -8.75 -21.78
N ILE A 161 4.76 -7.92 -21.58
CA ILE A 161 6.14 -8.18 -22.01
C ILE A 161 6.73 -9.37 -21.25
N ILE A 162 6.72 -9.31 -19.92
CA ILE A 162 7.30 -10.36 -19.09
C ILE A 162 6.50 -11.67 -19.21
N GLY A 163 5.18 -11.58 -19.28
CA GLY A 163 4.31 -12.74 -19.51
C GLY A 163 4.59 -13.41 -20.86
N THR A 164 4.79 -12.64 -21.91
CA THR A 164 5.16 -13.16 -23.23
C THR A 164 6.51 -13.86 -23.20
N ILE A 165 7.52 -13.24 -22.61
CA ILE A 165 8.87 -13.83 -22.45
C ILE A 165 8.78 -15.16 -21.69
N ARG A 166 8.04 -15.19 -20.59
CA ARG A 166 7.86 -16.42 -19.79
C ARG A 166 7.14 -17.52 -20.55
N THR A 167 6.10 -17.17 -21.30
CA THR A 167 5.28 -18.16 -22.02
C THR A 167 6.00 -18.72 -23.24
N THR A 168 6.74 -17.87 -23.95
CA THR A 168 7.48 -18.30 -25.19
C THR A 168 8.85 -18.89 -24.89
N GLY A 169 9.41 -18.66 -23.71
CA GLY A 169 10.79 -19.02 -23.37
C GLY A 169 11.86 -18.22 -24.16
N ILE A 170 11.43 -17.21 -24.91
CA ILE A 170 12.34 -16.36 -25.69
C ILE A 170 12.91 -15.29 -24.74
N LEU A 171 14.13 -15.55 -24.26
CA LEU A 171 14.88 -14.52 -23.53
C LEU A 171 15.58 -13.62 -24.56
N PRO A 172 15.49 -12.30 -24.41
CA PRO A 172 16.32 -11.40 -25.19
C PRO A 172 17.78 -11.71 -24.89
N THR A 173 18.49 -12.32 -25.86
CA THR A 173 19.89 -12.77 -25.70
C THR A 173 20.87 -11.61 -25.59
N THR A 174 20.45 -10.41 -25.93
CA THR A 174 21.21 -9.17 -25.69
C THR A 174 20.25 -7.99 -25.53
N TRP A 175 20.34 -7.24 -24.43
CA TRP A 175 19.66 -5.98 -24.22
C TRP A 175 20.15 -4.85 -25.16
N ARG A 176 21.14 -5.14 -26.01
CA ARG A 176 21.76 -4.16 -26.94
C ARG A 176 20.88 -3.74 -28.12
N GLY A 177 19.64 -4.20 -28.22
CA GLY A 177 18.72 -3.83 -29.30
C GLY A 177 17.36 -3.35 -28.84
N ILE A 178 17.14 -3.22 -27.54
CA ILE A 178 15.88 -2.66 -27.03
C ILE A 178 15.96 -1.14 -27.19
N PRO A 179 15.01 -0.52 -27.92
CA PRO A 179 14.97 0.93 -28.02
C PRO A 179 15.01 1.56 -26.62
N TRP A 180 15.81 2.58 -26.43
CA TRP A 180 15.99 3.32 -25.18
C TRP A 180 14.66 3.73 -24.51
N GLN A 181 13.59 3.82 -25.30
CA GLN A 181 12.21 4.09 -24.84
C GLN A 181 11.65 3.00 -23.91
N LEU A 182 12.16 1.76 -23.95
CA LEU A 182 11.75 0.67 -23.03
C LEU A 182 12.65 0.57 -21.79
N SER A 183 13.76 1.31 -21.76
CA SER A 183 14.64 1.37 -20.59
C SER A 183 14.17 2.39 -19.54
N MET A 184 13.10 3.15 -19.81
CA MET A 184 12.48 4.13 -18.89
C MET A 184 11.14 3.65 -18.30
N LEU A 185 10.75 2.42 -18.53
CA LEU A 185 9.61 1.75 -17.88
C LEU A 185 10.11 0.86 -16.75
#